data_d2c0c942bfd1cf22a8dd118486ea50de
#
_entry.id   d2c0c942bfd1cf22a8dd118486ea50de
#
_cell.length_a   1.000
_cell.length_b   1.000
_cell.length_c   1.000
_cell.angle_alpha   90.00
_cell.angle_beta   90.00
_cell.angle_gamma   90.00
#
_symmetry.space_group_name_H-M   'P 1'
#
loop_
_entity.id
_entity.type
_entity.pdbx_description
1 polymer ?
#
loop_
_entity_poly.entity_id
_entity_poly.type
_entity_poly.pdbx_seq_one_letter_code
_entity_poly.pdbx_strand_id
1 'polypeptide(L)'
;VLKDISISYYYGAKIGVDGANGSGKSSLFKILAGRDKDFVGETTLLPGYTIGYLEQEPELEAGKTVMEIVREGVKEITDLLAEFDQINEAFGDPDADFDKLCARQGEVQEKLDLLDAWNLENNLELAMEALRCPPADQIVDVLSGGERRRVALCRLLLQKPDILLLDEPTNHLDAETVAWLENHLNQYPGTVIAVTHDRYFLDDVAGWILELDRGEGIPFKGNY
;
A
#
# COMPACT_ATOMS: atom_id res chain seq x y z
N VAL A 1 -21.86 6.62 14.48
CA VAL A 1 -21.58 7.39 13.26
C VAL A 1 -22.06 6.62 12.03
N LEU A 2 -21.67 5.38 11.86
CA LEU A 2 -22.10 4.49 10.78
C LEU A 2 -23.28 3.63 11.25
N LYS A 3 -24.27 3.38 10.36
CA LYS A 3 -25.47 2.59 10.65
C LYS A 3 -25.77 1.68 9.47
N ASP A 4 -25.95 0.40 9.77
CA ASP A 4 -26.46 -0.62 8.82
C ASP A 4 -25.76 -0.64 7.45
N ILE A 5 -24.44 -0.43 7.42
CA ILE A 5 -23.65 -0.51 6.19
C ILE A 5 -23.39 -1.98 5.87
N SER A 6 -23.90 -2.44 4.72
CA SER A 6 -23.65 -3.78 4.20
C SER A 6 -23.06 -3.67 2.80
N ILE A 7 -21.77 -3.91 2.67
CA ILE A 7 -21.04 -3.71 1.43
C ILE A 7 -20.14 -4.92 1.19
N SER A 8 -20.08 -5.39 -0.04
CA SER A 8 -19.12 -6.40 -0.48
C SER A 8 -18.44 -5.94 -1.76
N TYR A 9 -17.14 -6.15 -1.86
CA TYR A 9 -16.32 -5.80 -3.01
C TYR A 9 -15.67 -7.05 -3.58
N TYR A 10 -15.55 -7.08 -4.91
CA TYR A 10 -14.76 -8.11 -5.59
C TYR A 10 -13.30 -7.66 -5.72
N TYR A 11 -12.40 -8.62 -5.83
CA TYR A 11 -10.98 -8.36 -6.00
C TYR A 11 -10.72 -7.54 -7.28
N GLY A 12 -9.88 -6.53 -7.16
CA GLY A 12 -9.56 -5.61 -8.27
C GLY A 12 -10.52 -4.43 -8.42
N ALA A 13 -11.60 -4.34 -7.62
CA ALA A 13 -12.49 -3.19 -7.67
C ALA A 13 -11.78 -1.88 -7.30
N LYS A 14 -12.16 -0.79 -7.96
CA LYS A 14 -11.70 0.57 -7.68
C LYS A 14 -12.88 1.38 -7.17
N ILE A 15 -12.82 1.78 -5.91
CA ILE A 15 -13.95 2.35 -5.19
C ILE A 15 -13.54 3.71 -4.64
N GLY A 16 -14.28 4.74 -5.02
CA GLY A 16 -14.24 6.04 -4.39
C GLY A 16 -15.23 6.11 -3.24
N VAL A 17 -14.83 6.68 -2.11
CA VAL A 17 -15.73 6.94 -0.98
C VAL A 17 -15.93 8.44 -0.86
N ASP A 18 -17.17 8.87 -1.05
CA ASP A 18 -17.58 10.27 -0.89
C ASP A 18 -18.53 10.44 0.30
N GLY A 19 -18.67 11.66 0.76
CA GLY A 19 -19.55 12.03 1.86
C GLY A 19 -19.08 13.28 2.58
N ALA A 20 -20.01 13.94 3.26
CA ALA A 20 -19.72 15.14 4.04
C ALA A 20 -18.66 14.92 5.13
N ASN A 21 -18.03 15.99 5.59
CA ASN A 21 -17.12 15.90 6.73
C ASN A 21 -17.87 15.38 7.95
N GLY A 22 -17.30 14.40 8.64
CA GLY A 22 -17.94 13.72 9.77
C GLY A 22 -18.95 12.63 9.39
N SER A 23 -19.13 12.28 8.11
CA SER A 23 -20.03 11.20 7.67
C SER A 23 -19.55 9.80 8.09
N GLY A 24 -18.31 9.66 8.57
CA GLY A 24 -17.76 8.39 9.04
C GLY A 24 -16.74 7.74 8.11
N LYS A 25 -16.25 8.45 7.08
CA LYS A 25 -15.24 7.91 6.13
C LYS A 25 -14.02 7.32 6.81
N SER A 26 -13.39 8.08 7.70
CA SER A 26 -12.20 7.60 8.43
C SER A 26 -12.54 6.48 9.43
N SER A 27 -13.74 6.47 10.01
CA SER A 27 -14.20 5.36 10.85
C SER A 27 -14.38 4.09 10.04
N LEU A 28 -14.97 4.18 8.85
CA LEU A 28 -15.09 3.06 7.92
C LEU A 28 -13.71 2.48 7.58
N PHE A 29 -12.74 3.33 7.27
CA PHE A 29 -11.39 2.89 6.94
C PHE A 29 -10.68 2.21 8.11
N LYS A 30 -10.82 2.74 9.34
CA LYS A 30 -10.27 2.09 10.54
C LYS A 30 -10.88 0.72 10.81
N ILE A 31 -12.18 0.57 10.58
CA ILE A 31 -12.87 -0.73 10.69
C ILE A 31 -12.36 -1.69 9.62
N LEU A 32 -12.31 -1.28 8.35
CA LEU A 32 -11.83 -2.10 7.24
C LEU A 32 -10.36 -2.51 7.43
N ALA A 33 -9.53 -1.62 7.99
CA ALA A 33 -8.13 -1.89 8.31
C ALA A 33 -7.95 -2.76 9.57
N GLY A 34 -9.04 -3.12 10.26
CA GLY A 34 -8.99 -3.89 11.51
C GLY A 34 -8.42 -3.14 12.72
N ARG A 35 -8.31 -1.80 12.63
CA ARG A 35 -7.77 -0.95 13.70
C ARG A 35 -8.83 -0.53 14.71
N ASP A 36 -10.07 -0.36 14.26
CA ASP A 36 -11.22 -0.13 15.12
C ASP A 36 -12.06 -1.40 15.19
N LYS A 37 -12.22 -1.93 16.40
CA LYS A 37 -12.99 -3.15 16.69
C LYS A 37 -14.25 -2.84 17.53
N ASP A 38 -14.46 -1.58 17.85
CA ASP A 38 -15.60 -1.14 18.66
C ASP A 38 -16.80 -0.78 17.76
N PHE A 39 -17.33 -1.81 17.08
CA PHE A 39 -18.51 -1.70 16.24
C PHE A 39 -19.38 -2.96 16.34
N VAL A 40 -20.66 -2.82 16.02
CA VAL A 40 -21.60 -3.94 15.92
C VAL A 40 -21.70 -4.36 14.45
N GLY A 41 -21.28 -5.59 14.15
CA GLY A 41 -21.27 -6.12 12.80
C GLY A 41 -20.06 -7.03 12.56
N GLU A 42 -19.86 -7.40 11.33
CA GLU A 42 -18.77 -8.27 10.90
C GLU A 42 -18.03 -7.67 9.71
N THR A 43 -16.72 -7.80 9.70
CA THR A 43 -15.89 -7.58 8.53
C THR A 43 -15.27 -8.91 8.13
N THR A 44 -15.48 -9.33 6.89
CA THR A 44 -14.93 -10.58 6.38
C THR A 44 -13.90 -10.28 5.32
N LEU A 45 -12.66 -10.68 5.59
CA LEU A 45 -11.56 -10.68 4.64
C LEU A 45 -11.28 -12.12 4.23
N LEU A 46 -11.12 -12.37 2.93
CA LEU A 46 -10.73 -13.70 2.46
C LEU A 46 -9.36 -14.09 3.03
N PRO A 47 -9.17 -15.33 3.47
CA PRO A 47 -7.90 -15.79 3.99
C PRO A 47 -6.75 -15.56 3.01
N GLY A 48 -5.62 -15.05 3.50
CA GLY A 48 -4.42 -14.79 2.71
C GLY A 48 -4.36 -13.41 2.05
N TYR A 49 -5.44 -12.63 2.06
CA TYR A 49 -5.41 -11.25 1.57
C TYR A 49 -4.80 -10.29 2.60
N THR A 50 -4.03 -9.33 2.11
CA THR A 50 -3.38 -8.29 2.90
C THR A 50 -4.06 -6.95 2.69
N ILE A 51 -4.10 -6.12 3.74
CA ILE A 51 -4.64 -4.76 3.70
C ILE A 51 -3.51 -3.78 4.00
N GLY A 52 -3.37 -2.78 3.15
CA GLY A 52 -2.52 -1.62 3.39
C GLY A 52 -3.38 -0.37 3.58
N TYR A 53 -3.05 0.45 4.56
CA TYR A 53 -3.80 1.65 4.89
C TYR A 53 -2.89 2.87 4.95
N LEU A 54 -3.15 3.85 4.09
CA LEU A 54 -2.58 5.19 4.17
C LEU A 54 -3.47 6.07 5.03
N GLU A 55 -3.02 6.37 6.22
CA GLU A 55 -3.71 7.29 7.13
C GLU A 55 -3.51 8.74 6.72
N GLN A 56 -4.40 9.60 7.20
CA GLN A 56 -4.30 11.04 6.99
C GLN A 56 -3.00 11.62 7.57
N GLU A 57 -2.58 11.15 8.74
CA GLU A 57 -1.32 11.49 9.40
C GLU A 57 -0.53 10.21 9.69
N PRO A 58 0.26 9.71 8.72
CA PRO A 58 0.97 8.45 8.90
C PRO A 58 2.12 8.61 9.89
N GLU A 59 2.23 7.65 10.80
CA GLU A 59 3.36 7.54 11.70
C GLU A 59 4.51 6.79 11.00
N LEU A 60 5.70 7.36 11.07
CA LEU A 60 6.95 6.76 10.62
C LEU A 60 7.84 6.51 11.85
N GLU A 61 8.59 5.42 11.83
CA GLU A 61 9.48 5.08 12.93
C GLU A 61 10.61 6.10 13.06
N ALA A 62 10.68 6.75 14.23
CA ALA A 62 11.65 7.80 14.51
C ALA A 62 13.11 7.30 14.40
N GLY A 63 14.00 8.18 13.99
CA GLY A 63 15.43 7.90 13.84
C GLY A 63 15.81 7.14 12.57
N LYS A 64 14.86 6.68 11.76
CA LYS A 64 15.13 6.05 10.47
C LYS A 64 15.29 7.07 9.36
N THR A 65 16.03 6.68 8.32
CA THR A 65 16.11 7.42 7.07
C THR A 65 14.89 7.15 6.17
N VAL A 66 14.66 8.02 5.19
CA VAL A 66 13.62 7.83 4.18
C VAL A 66 13.77 6.47 3.49
N MET A 67 14.99 6.10 3.08
CA MET A 67 15.26 4.82 2.43
C MET A 67 14.95 3.63 3.33
N GLU A 68 15.29 3.69 4.62
CA GLU A 68 14.97 2.61 5.57
C GLU A 68 13.47 2.41 5.71
N ILE A 69 12.69 3.49 5.76
CA ILE A 69 11.21 3.41 5.79
C ILE A 69 10.66 2.83 4.49
N VAL A 70 11.15 3.30 3.33
CA VAL A 70 10.68 2.80 2.02
C VAL A 70 10.99 1.30 1.86
N ARG A 71 12.17 0.84 2.32
CA ARG A 71 12.56 -0.57 2.29
C ARG A 71 11.69 -1.49 3.16
N GLU A 72 11.03 -0.96 4.18
CA GLU A 72 10.05 -1.75 4.96
C GLU A 72 8.93 -2.30 4.08
N GLY A 73 8.53 -1.57 3.04
CA GLY A 73 7.51 -2.01 2.09
C GLY A 73 7.92 -3.21 1.23
N VAL A 74 9.22 -3.46 1.10
CA VAL A 74 9.79 -4.55 0.30
C VAL A 74 10.57 -5.56 1.16
N LYS A 75 10.24 -5.64 2.45
CA LYS A 75 10.96 -6.49 3.42
C LYS A 75 11.00 -7.95 2.98
N GLU A 76 9.95 -8.50 2.42
CA GLU A 76 9.92 -9.87 1.92
C GLU A 76 11.00 -10.09 0.83
N ILE A 77 11.14 -9.12 -0.08
CA ILE A 77 12.14 -9.20 -1.16
C ILE A 77 13.55 -9.10 -0.59
N THR A 78 13.79 -8.17 0.33
CA THR A 78 15.10 -8.02 0.97
C THR A 78 15.50 -9.23 1.80
N ASP A 79 14.55 -9.85 2.50
CA ASP A 79 14.79 -11.09 3.27
C ASP A 79 15.12 -12.27 2.33
N LEU A 80 14.44 -12.40 1.18
CA LEU A 80 14.73 -13.42 0.17
C LEU A 80 16.10 -13.22 -0.49
N LEU A 81 16.48 -11.98 -0.78
CA LEU A 81 17.81 -11.66 -1.31
C LEU A 81 18.91 -12.03 -0.31
N ALA A 82 18.72 -11.68 0.96
CA ALA A 82 19.64 -12.05 2.02
C ALA A 82 19.76 -13.58 2.20
N GLU A 83 18.63 -14.30 2.10
CA GLU A 83 18.64 -15.79 2.14
C GLU A 83 19.39 -16.36 0.94
N PHE A 84 19.20 -15.81 -0.25
CA PHE A 84 19.90 -16.24 -1.47
C PHE A 84 21.41 -16.08 -1.33
N ASP A 85 21.89 -14.97 -0.77
CA ASP A 85 23.30 -14.72 -0.51
C ASP A 85 23.86 -15.70 0.53
N GLN A 86 23.11 -15.96 1.62
CA GLN A 86 23.51 -16.95 2.63
C GLN A 86 23.65 -18.37 2.05
N ILE A 87 22.73 -18.76 1.16
CA ILE A 87 22.81 -20.06 0.48
C ILE A 87 24.06 -20.12 -0.40
N ASN A 88 24.37 -19.04 -1.14
CA ASN A 88 25.55 -18.95 -1.97
C ASN A 88 26.85 -19.07 -1.15
N GLU A 89 26.90 -18.42 0.01
CA GLU A 89 28.04 -18.54 0.94
C GLU A 89 28.16 -19.96 1.50
N ALA A 90 27.05 -20.63 1.80
CA ALA A 90 27.03 -21.97 2.36
C ALA A 90 27.57 -23.03 1.40
N PHE A 91 27.59 -22.82 0.08
CA PHE A 91 28.26 -23.70 -0.89
C PHE A 91 29.76 -23.78 -0.70
N GLY A 92 30.38 -22.83 -0.01
CA GLY A 92 31.79 -22.85 0.34
C GLY A 92 32.13 -23.77 1.52
N ASP A 93 31.14 -24.28 2.25
CA ASP A 93 31.36 -25.18 3.38
C ASP A 93 31.55 -26.64 2.88
N PRO A 94 32.68 -27.27 3.19
CA PRO A 94 32.97 -28.69 2.75
C PRO A 94 31.96 -29.69 3.33
N ASP A 95 31.33 -29.39 4.45
CA ASP A 95 30.37 -30.28 5.14
C ASP A 95 28.91 -29.98 4.75
N ALA A 96 28.68 -29.07 3.81
CA ALA A 96 27.34 -28.68 3.39
C ALA A 96 26.60 -29.79 2.62
N ASP A 97 25.30 -29.89 2.87
CA ASP A 97 24.38 -30.74 2.08
C ASP A 97 24.03 -30.03 0.76
N PHE A 98 24.84 -30.30 -0.28
CA PHE A 98 24.70 -29.66 -1.59
C PHE A 98 23.29 -29.86 -2.22
N ASP A 99 22.70 -31.05 -2.05
CA ASP A 99 21.40 -31.34 -2.64
C ASP A 99 20.30 -30.45 -2.02
N LYS A 100 20.34 -30.28 -0.71
CA LYS A 100 19.41 -29.36 -0.01
C LYS A 100 19.66 -27.90 -0.36
N LEU A 101 20.94 -27.50 -0.44
CA LEU A 101 21.27 -26.13 -0.82
C LEU A 101 20.78 -25.80 -2.24
N CYS A 102 21.00 -26.69 -3.21
CA CYS A 102 20.54 -26.52 -4.59
C CYS A 102 19.03 -26.45 -4.67
N ALA A 103 18.30 -27.33 -3.96
CA ALA A 103 16.85 -27.30 -3.94
C ALA A 103 16.33 -25.98 -3.36
N ARG A 104 16.89 -25.54 -2.23
CA ARG A 104 16.48 -24.28 -1.59
C ARG A 104 16.84 -23.06 -2.42
N GLN A 105 18.02 -23.04 -3.04
CA GLN A 105 18.43 -21.98 -3.94
C GLN A 105 17.43 -21.82 -5.11
N GLY A 106 17.03 -22.95 -5.73
CA GLY A 106 16.05 -22.93 -6.82
C GLY A 106 14.70 -22.34 -6.39
N GLU A 107 14.18 -22.72 -5.21
CA GLU A 107 12.94 -22.17 -4.67
C GLU A 107 13.03 -20.66 -4.41
N VAL A 108 14.13 -20.20 -3.81
CA VAL A 108 14.34 -18.78 -3.52
C VAL A 108 14.52 -17.99 -4.80
N GLN A 109 15.28 -18.49 -5.76
CA GLN A 109 15.48 -17.86 -7.05
C GLN A 109 14.17 -17.69 -7.82
N GLU A 110 13.33 -18.73 -7.87
CA GLU A 110 12.01 -18.65 -8.51
C GLU A 110 11.14 -17.53 -7.91
N LYS A 111 11.15 -17.41 -6.59
CA LYS A 111 10.43 -16.32 -5.90
C LYS A 111 11.00 -14.95 -6.23
N LEU A 112 12.33 -14.80 -6.25
CA LEU A 112 12.99 -13.54 -6.59
C LEU A 112 12.70 -13.13 -8.04
N ASP A 113 12.66 -14.09 -8.96
CA ASP A 113 12.31 -13.85 -10.37
C ASP A 113 10.85 -13.38 -10.50
N LEU A 114 9.91 -14.03 -9.80
CA LEU A 114 8.50 -13.64 -9.79
C LEU A 114 8.26 -12.24 -9.22
N LEU A 115 9.06 -11.82 -8.24
CA LEU A 115 8.97 -10.53 -7.58
C LEU A 115 9.79 -9.42 -8.26
N ASP A 116 10.47 -9.72 -9.39
CA ASP A 116 11.41 -8.79 -10.06
C ASP A 116 12.47 -8.22 -9.11
N ALA A 117 12.93 -9.06 -8.18
CA ALA A 117 13.80 -8.66 -7.07
C ALA A 117 15.19 -8.16 -7.51
N TRP A 118 15.66 -8.58 -8.67
CA TRP A 118 16.97 -8.19 -9.22
C TRP A 118 17.06 -6.72 -9.62
N ASN A 119 15.90 -6.08 -9.85
CA ASN A 119 15.77 -4.66 -10.17
C ASN A 119 15.34 -3.81 -8.95
N LEU A 120 15.41 -4.38 -7.73
CA LEU A 120 14.84 -3.77 -6.52
C LEU A 120 15.31 -2.33 -6.32
N GLU A 121 16.62 -2.07 -6.34
CA GLU A 121 17.17 -0.72 -6.10
C GLU A 121 16.63 0.31 -7.10
N ASN A 122 16.62 -0.04 -8.38
CA ASN A 122 16.07 0.81 -9.42
C ASN A 122 14.56 1.05 -9.24
N ASN A 123 13.81 0.02 -8.85
CA ASN A 123 12.37 0.15 -8.58
C ASN A 123 12.09 1.06 -7.38
N LEU A 124 12.92 0.99 -6.33
CA LEU A 124 12.81 1.89 -5.17
C LEU A 124 13.09 3.35 -5.57
N GLU A 125 14.16 3.60 -6.32
CA GLU A 125 14.53 4.93 -6.79
C GLU A 125 13.44 5.53 -7.68
N LEU A 126 12.92 4.78 -8.65
CA LEU A 126 11.84 5.22 -9.54
C LEU A 126 10.56 5.55 -8.77
N ALA A 127 10.17 4.75 -7.78
CA ALA A 127 8.99 5.01 -6.97
C ALA A 127 9.17 6.27 -6.10
N MET A 128 10.36 6.44 -5.51
CA MET A 128 10.68 7.62 -4.70
C MET A 128 10.71 8.89 -5.55
N GLU A 129 11.27 8.83 -6.76
CA GLU A 129 11.30 9.96 -7.70
C GLU A 129 9.88 10.33 -8.14
N ALA A 130 9.07 9.36 -8.56
CA ALA A 130 7.71 9.56 -9.02
C ALA A 130 6.81 10.21 -7.96
N LEU A 131 6.99 9.86 -6.69
CA LEU A 131 6.27 10.43 -5.56
C LEU A 131 6.97 11.66 -4.96
N ARG A 132 8.08 12.10 -5.55
CA ARG A 132 8.88 13.24 -5.06
C ARG A 132 9.19 13.11 -3.56
N CYS A 133 9.63 11.92 -3.17
CA CYS A 133 10.07 11.68 -1.81
C CYS A 133 11.28 12.55 -1.45
N PRO A 134 11.47 12.89 -0.16
CA PRO A 134 12.70 13.53 0.31
C PRO A 134 13.94 12.68 0.01
N PRO A 135 15.15 13.27 0.12
CA PRO A 135 16.41 12.53 -0.05
C PRO A 135 16.46 11.25 0.77
N ALA A 136 17.00 10.20 0.17
CA ALA A 136 17.01 8.84 0.74
C ALA A 136 17.69 8.73 2.10
N ASP A 137 18.72 9.55 2.35
CA ASP A 137 19.52 9.62 3.57
C ASP A 137 18.94 10.56 4.65
N GLN A 138 17.88 11.29 4.34
CA GLN A 138 17.27 12.22 5.28
C GLN A 138 16.52 11.45 6.39
N ILE A 139 16.71 11.89 7.64
CA ILE A 139 16.02 11.34 8.81
C ILE A 139 14.54 11.77 8.78
N VAL A 140 13.62 10.84 9.05
CA VAL A 140 12.18 11.11 8.99
C VAL A 140 11.67 12.09 10.05
N ASP A 141 12.41 12.26 11.14
CA ASP A 141 12.01 13.15 12.24
C ASP A 141 11.91 14.63 11.85
N VAL A 142 12.72 15.07 10.87
CA VAL A 142 12.74 16.43 10.39
C VAL A 142 11.80 16.72 9.21
N LEU A 143 11.09 15.68 8.71
CA LEU A 143 10.20 15.82 7.58
C LEU A 143 8.92 16.58 7.95
N SER A 144 8.45 17.40 7.03
CA SER A 144 7.11 17.98 7.08
C SER A 144 6.02 16.88 6.98
N GLY A 145 4.80 17.21 7.38
CA GLY A 145 3.67 16.28 7.28
C GLY A 145 3.44 15.76 5.85
N GLY A 146 3.56 16.66 4.85
CA GLY A 146 3.42 16.27 3.45
C GLY A 146 4.53 15.33 2.96
N GLU A 147 5.78 15.55 3.39
CA GLU A 147 6.91 14.67 3.07
C GLU A 147 6.75 13.30 3.73
N ARG A 148 6.39 13.24 5.02
CA ARG A 148 6.09 11.97 5.72
C ARG A 148 5.02 11.18 4.99
N ARG A 149 4.00 11.87 4.50
CA ARG A 149 2.90 11.26 3.77
C ARG A 149 3.34 10.66 2.44
N ARG A 150 4.18 11.36 1.67
CA ARG A 150 4.74 10.83 0.42
C ARG A 150 5.61 9.59 0.65
N VAL A 151 6.43 9.61 1.71
CA VAL A 151 7.25 8.45 2.10
C VAL A 151 6.37 7.27 2.51
N ALA A 152 5.33 7.50 3.30
CA ALA A 152 4.37 6.46 3.71
C ALA A 152 3.61 5.88 2.51
N LEU A 153 3.18 6.72 1.57
CA LEU A 153 2.52 6.29 0.33
C LEU A 153 3.49 5.45 -0.52
N CYS A 154 4.73 5.89 -0.68
CA CYS A 154 5.76 5.14 -1.41
C CYS A 154 5.96 3.75 -0.82
N ARG A 155 6.17 3.64 0.49
CA ARG A 155 6.28 2.36 1.21
C ARG A 155 5.07 1.47 0.95
N LEU A 156 3.87 2.03 1.05
CA LEU A 156 2.62 1.29 0.90
C LEU A 156 2.44 0.74 -0.52
N LEU A 157 2.70 1.55 -1.55
CA LEU A 157 2.58 1.12 -2.94
C LEU A 157 3.61 0.04 -3.31
N LEU A 158 4.82 0.12 -2.77
CA LEU A 158 5.86 -0.90 -2.95
C LEU A 158 5.54 -2.21 -2.23
N GLN A 159 4.81 -2.16 -1.13
CA GLN A 159 4.34 -3.35 -0.39
C GLN A 159 3.34 -4.18 -1.20
N LYS A 160 2.63 -3.55 -2.13
CA LYS A 160 1.63 -4.19 -3.01
C LYS A 160 0.59 -5.04 -2.26
N PRO A 161 -0.10 -4.51 -1.24
CA PRO A 161 -1.14 -5.27 -0.55
C PRO A 161 -2.32 -5.58 -1.50
N ASP A 162 -3.08 -6.62 -1.19
CA ASP A 162 -4.25 -7.01 -2.00
C ASP A 162 -5.36 -5.96 -1.96
N ILE A 163 -5.45 -5.23 -0.86
CA ILE A 163 -6.40 -4.13 -0.67
C ILE A 163 -5.66 -2.88 -0.20
N LEU A 164 -5.80 -1.81 -0.97
CA LEU A 164 -5.30 -0.47 -0.64
C LEU A 164 -6.44 0.40 -0.09
N LEU A 165 -6.28 0.89 1.12
CA LEU A 165 -7.13 1.92 1.71
C LEU A 165 -6.37 3.25 1.71
N LEU A 166 -6.83 4.22 0.93
CA LEU A 166 -6.16 5.50 0.74
C LEU A 166 -7.04 6.64 1.26
N ASP A 167 -6.65 7.23 2.39
CA ASP A 167 -7.36 8.37 2.98
C ASP A 167 -6.73 9.67 2.48
N GLU A 168 -7.43 10.41 1.61
CA GLU A 168 -6.98 11.65 0.96
C GLU A 168 -5.61 11.52 0.24
N PRO A 169 -5.41 10.55 -0.68
CA PRO A 169 -4.09 10.25 -1.23
C PRO A 169 -3.49 11.39 -2.06
N THR A 170 -4.29 12.28 -2.61
CA THR A 170 -3.86 13.41 -3.45
C THR A 170 -3.41 14.63 -2.64
N ASN A 171 -3.69 14.69 -1.35
CA ASN A 171 -3.29 15.82 -0.51
C ASN A 171 -1.77 15.98 -0.46
N HIS A 172 -1.31 17.20 -0.66
CA HIS A 172 0.11 17.58 -0.70
C HIS A 172 0.89 17.01 -1.89
N LEU A 173 0.22 16.51 -2.93
CA LEU A 173 0.82 16.12 -4.19
C LEU A 173 0.62 17.23 -5.23
N ASP A 174 1.60 17.39 -6.12
CA ASP A 174 1.43 18.23 -7.31
C ASP A 174 0.74 17.45 -8.44
N ALA A 175 0.32 18.16 -9.47
CA ALA A 175 -0.46 17.59 -10.57
C ALA A 175 0.24 16.44 -11.30
N GLU A 176 1.57 16.48 -11.43
CA GLU A 176 2.35 15.44 -12.09
C GLU A 176 2.38 14.15 -11.26
N THR A 177 2.59 14.30 -9.94
CA THR A 177 2.54 13.18 -8.99
C THR A 177 1.14 12.58 -8.90
N VAL A 178 0.07 13.39 -8.93
CA VAL A 178 -1.32 12.93 -8.96
C VAL A 178 -1.57 12.10 -10.23
N ALA A 179 -1.20 12.60 -11.40
CA ALA A 179 -1.36 11.88 -12.67
C ALA A 179 -0.60 10.54 -12.69
N TRP A 180 0.60 10.51 -12.12
CA TRP A 180 1.35 9.27 -11.96
C TRP A 180 0.61 8.28 -11.04
N LEU A 181 0.09 8.77 -9.90
CA LEU A 181 -0.65 7.95 -8.94
C LEU A 181 -1.93 7.36 -9.57
N GLU A 182 -2.70 8.16 -10.32
CA GLU A 182 -3.87 7.72 -11.07
C GLU A 182 -3.52 6.57 -12.02
N ASN A 183 -2.49 6.73 -12.83
CA ASN A 183 -2.02 5.68 -13.73
C ASN A 183 -1.59 4.42 -12.97
N HIS A 184 -0.87 4.57 -11.87
CA HIS A 184 -0.42 3.46 -11.04
C HIS A 184 -1.61 2.68 -10.45
N LEU A 185 -2.61 3.39 -9.90
CA LEU A 185 -3.79 2.78 -9.29
C LEU A 185 -4.72 2.13 -10.32
N ASN A 186 -4.81 2.68 -11.53
CA ASN A 186 -5.56 2.06 -12.63
C ASN A 186 -4.96 0.72 -13.07
N GLN A 187 -3.64 0.58 -13.01
CA GLN A 187 -2.93 -0.65 -13.34
C GLN A 187 -2.79 -1.60 -12.13
N TYR A 188 -3.12 -1.12 -10.93
CA TYR A 188 -2.97 -1.90 -9.70
C TYR A 188 -3.89 -3.13 -9.72
N PRO A 189 -3.37 -4.35 -9.54
CA PRO A 189 -4.18 -5.57 -9.67
C PRO A 189 -5.16 -5.76 -8.51
N GLY A 190 -4.83 -5.24 -7.32
CA GLY A 190 -5.64 -5.36 -6.12
C GLY A 190 -6.81 -4.38 -6.07
N THR A 191 -7.60 -4.51 -5.03
CA THR A 191 -8.71 -3.60 -4.74
C THR A 191 -8.17 -2.28 -4.19
N VAL A 192 -8.70 -1.15 -4.67
CA VAL A 192 -8.39 0.19 -4.17
C VAL A 192 -9.66 0.83 -3.64
N ILE A 193 -9.61 1.30 -2.41
CA ILE A 193 -10.68 2.10 -1.80
C ILE A 193 -10.06 3.44 -1.40
N ALA A 194 -10.50 4.53 -2.02
CA ALA A 194 -9.95 5.86 -1.79
C ALA A 194 -11.03 6.83 -1.28
N VAL A 195 -10.71 7.52 -0.22
CA VAL A 195 -11.46 8.71 0.24
C VAL A 195 -10.74 9.94 -0.27
N THR A 196 -11.41 10.78 -1.02
CA THR A 196 -10.87 12.08 -1.43
C THR A 196 -11.97 13.03 -1.80
N HIS A 197 -11.68 14.33 -1.70
CA HIS A 197 -12.52 15.41 -2.21
C HIS A 197 -12.12 15.83 -3.63
N ASP A 198 -11.09 15.20 -4.20
CA ASP A 198 -10.68 15.41 -5.58
C ASP A 198 -11.56 14.58 -6.53
N ARG A 199 -12.53 15.24 -7.14
CA ARG A 199 -13.50 14.62 -8.05
C ARG A 199 -12.85 14.13 -9.34
N TYR A 200 -11.83 14.84 -9.84
CA TYR A 200 -11.11 14.41 -11.04
C TYR A 200 -10.37 13.11 -10.79
N PHE A 201 -9.71 13.00 -9.65
CA PHE A 201 -9.07 11.76 -9.24
C PHE A 201 -10.07 10.59 -9.13
N LEU A 202 -11.25 10.82 -8.55
CA LEU A 202 -12.30 9.80 -8.48
C LEU A 202 -12.82 9.40 -9.85
N ASP A 203 -13.01 10.35 -10.77
CA ASP A 203 -13.43 10.07 -12.14
C ASP A 203 -12.42 9.21 -12.90
N ASP A 204 -11.14 9.44 -12.69
CA ASP A 204 -10.07 8.74 -13.40
C ASP A 204 -9.77 7.34 -12.81
N VAL A 205 -9.96 7.14 -11.51
CA VAL A 205 -9.58 5.89 -10.81
C VAL A 205 -10.78 5.02 -10.46
N ALA A 206 -11.90 5.60 -10.01
CA ALA A 206 -13.01 4.83 -9.45
C ALA A 206 -13.94 4.27 -10.52
N GLY A 207 -14.27 2.98 -10.42
CA GLY A 207 -15.36 2.35 -11.17
C GLY A 207 -16.66 2.22 -10.36
N TRP A 208 -16.59 2.51 -9.07
CA TRP A 208 -17.69 2.52 -8.13
C TRP A 208 -17.52 3.67 -7.13
N ILE A 209 -18.63 4.28 -6.77
CA ILE A 209 -18.68 5.28 -5.70
C ILE A 209 -19.52 4.74 -4.55
N LEU A 210 -18.99 4.85 -3.34
CA LEU A 210 -19.71 4.64 -2.10
C LEU A 210 -20.00 5.99 -1.45
N GLU A 211 -21.24 6.43 -1.49
CA GLU A 211 -21.66 7.63 -0.80
C GLU A 211 -22.03 7.32 0.65
N LEU A 212 -21.42 8.05 1.58
CA LEU A 212 -21.78 7.99 3.01
C LEU A 212 -22.64 9.18 3.37
N ASP A 213 -23.94 8.96 3.52
CA ASP A 213 -24.89 9.96 3.97
C ASP A 213 -25.62 9.51 5.25
N ARG A 214 -25.59 10.37 6.27
CA ARG A 214 -26.28 10.18 7.57
C ARG A 214 -26.01 8.83 8.26
N GLY A 215 -24.85 8.24 7.97
CA GLY A 215 -24.42 6.97 8.53
C GLY A 215 -24.77 5.76 7.66
N GLU A 216 -25.47 5.92 6.57
CA GLU A 216 -25.77 4.87 5.59
C GLU A 216 -24.75 4.89 4.45
N GLY A 217 -24.48 3.73 3.85
CA GLY A 217 -23.58 3.58 2.71
C GLY A 217 -24.35 3.17 1.46
N ILE A 218 -24.34 4.02 0.44
CA ILE A 218 -25.09 3.82 -0.81
C ILE A 218 -24.08 3.62 -1.95
N PRO A 219 -23.98 2.40 -2.53
CA PRO A 219 -23.06 2.13 -3.63
C PRO A 219 -23.67 2.53 -4.98
N PHE A 220 -22.91 3.24 -5.79
CA PHE A 220 -23.23 3.56 -7.19
C PHE A 220 -22.19 2.98 -8.12
N LYS A 221 -22.63 2.38 -9.22
CA LYS A 221 -21.75 1.94 -10.29
C LYS A 221 -21.46 3.10 -11.23
N GLY A 222 -20.19 3.36 -11.48
CA GLY A 222 -19.71 4.44 -12.32
C GLY A 222 -18.68 5.29 -11.59
N ASN A 223 -18.18 6.29 -12.29
CA ASN A 223 -17.37 7.37 -11.74
C ASN A 223 -18.27 8.53 -11.27
N TYR A 224 -17.68 9.59 -10.78
CA TYR A 224 -18.37 10.72 -10.12
C TYR A 224 -19.22 11.54 -11.08
#